data_107b0f9728ccb84e78b78c476863b906
#
_entry.id   107b0f9728ccb84e78b78c476863b906
#
_cell.length_a   1.000
_cell.length_b   1.000
_cell.length_c   1.000
_cell.angle_alpha   90.00
_cell.angle_beta   90.00
_cell.angle_gamma   90.00
#
_symmetry.space_group_name_H-M   'P 1'
#
loop_
_entity.id
_entity.type
_entity.pdbx_description
1 polymer ?
#
loop_
_entity_poly.entity_id
_entity_poly.type
_entity_poly.pdbx_seq_one_letter_code
_entity_poly.pdbx_strand_id
1 'polypeptide(L)'
;TPEEFLECCRVFQENGIDTPIGANRWWLETFVFAQAYADLYNGGTTEAEIAALNSGEAKYSDYMRPGFQFLQTLIDEGYVDAEKALVSEAIEGEGPDFLAGKTPIVMAYWGAANSETAYGKTDFEMQVVGFPSSRGQMPVIPITGWGVGANADHLEDALEVINVITSDEALQLYSETNRVISPSKNVKVDCVPSLRPLNNRIEEGVYVLGSNAGMKVEQWGNTCRIVRELLGGATVEQCMESFDRLQ
;
A
#
# COMPACT_ATOMS: atom_id res chain seq x y z
N THR A 1 -6.05 -1.35 -13.45
CA THR A 1 -7.37 -1.66 -12.88
C THR A 1 -7.38 -3.03 -12.20
N PRO A 2 -8.36 -3.32 -11.30
CA PRO A 2 -8.55 -4.65 -10.73
C PRO A 2 -8.70 -5.75 -11.79
N GLU A 3 -9.45 -5.48 -12.86
CA GLU A 3 -9.69 -6.41 -13.95
C GLU A 3 -8.39 -6.78 -14.68
N GLU A 4 -7.55 -5.79 -14.99
CA GLU A 4 -6.24 -6.04 -15.64
C GLU A 4 -5.31 -6.81 -14.72
N PHE A 5 -5.37 -6.57 -13.41
CA PHE A 5 -4.59 -7.31 -12.42
C PHE A 5 -5.04 -8.77 -12.30
N LEU A 6 -6.36 -9.02 -12.26
CA LEU A 6 -6.91 -10.38 -12.27
C LEU A 6 -6.52 -11.13 -13.55
N GLU A 7 -6.57 -10.46 -14.70
CA GLU A 7 -6.13 -11.05 -15.97
C GLU A 7 -4.64 -11.42 -15.94
N CYS A 8 -3.80 -10.56 -15.35
CA CYS A 8 -2.38 -10.86 -15.15
C CYS A 8 -2.20 -12.12 -14.27
N CYS A 9 -2.92 -12.24 -13.16
CA CYS A 9 -2.87 -13.42 -12.30
C CYS A 9 -3.34 -14.68 -13.04
N ARG A 10 -4.42 -14.59 -13.84
CA ARG A 10 -4.93 -15.69 -14.66
C ARG A 10 -3.87 -16.17 -15.66
N VAL A 11 -3.18 -15.25 -16.33
CA VAL A 11 -2.11 -15.59 -17.28
C VAL A 11 -0.97 -16.33 -16.57
N PHE A 12 -0.60 -15.95 -15.36
CA PHE A 12 0.40 -16.70 -14.59
C PHE A 12 -0.06 -18.12 -14.27
N GLN A 13 -1.31 -18.32 -13.86
CA GLN A 13 -1.85 -19.66 -13.59
C GLN A 13 -1.87 -20.52 -14.86
N GLU A 14 -2.28 -20.00 -16.00
CA GLU A 14 -2.25 -20.70 -17.29
C GLU A 14 -0.85 -21.12 -17.72
N ASN A 15 0.18 -20.44 -17.19
CA ASN A 15 1.60 -20.77 -17.43
C ASN A 15 2.24 -21.59 -16.30
N GLY A 16 1.43 -22.18 -15.42
CA GLY A 16 1.87 -23.15 -14.43
C GLY A 16 2.31 -22.55 -13.08
N ILE A 17 1.92 -21.32 -12.80
CA ILE A 17 2.13 -20.68 -11.50
C ILE A 17 0.81 -20.63 -10.74
N ASP A 18 0.53 -21.64 -9.95
CA ASP A 18 -0.78 -21.83 -9.30
C ASP A 18 -1.17 -20.67 -8.38
N THR A 19 -0.22 -20.11 -7.62
CA THR A 19 -0.44 -19.00 -6.70
C THR A 19 0.51 -17.85 -7.01
N PRO A 20 0.10 -16.93 -7.92
CA PRO A 20 1.00 -15.89 -8.43
C PRO A 20 1.35 -14.79 -7.43
N ILE A 21 0.57 -14.61 -6.36
CA ILE A 21 0.78 -13.54 -5.38
C ILE A 21 1.39 -14.11 -4.10
N GLY A 22 2.63 -13.74 -3.84
CA GLY A 22 3.26 -13.93 -2.54
C GLY A 22 2.68 -12.95 -1.53
N ALA A 23 2.08 -13.47 -0.47
CA ALA A 23 1.34 -12.67 0.49
C ALA A 23 1.68 -13.02 1.93
N ASN A 24 1.49 -12.04 2.80
CA ASN A 24 1.53 -12.20 4.24
C ASN A 24 0.35 -11.45 4.89
N ARG A 25 0.13 -11.69 6.17
CA ARG A 25 -1.01 -11.16 6.91
C ARG A 25 -1.00 -9.64 7.15
N TRP A 26 0.07 -8.94 6.79
CA TRP A 26 0.26 -7.52 7.10
C TRP A 26 0.14 -6.59 5.88
N TRP A 27 0.15 -7.14 4.66
CA TRP A 27 0.28 -6.34 3.44
C TRP A 27 -0.95 -6.42 2.52
N LEU A 28 -1.82 -7.41 2.75
CA LEU A 28 -3.04 -7.59 1.94
C LEU A 28 -4.06 -6.47 2.14
N GLU A 29 -4.02 -5.75 3.27
CA GLU A 29 -4.86 -4.58 3.51
C GLU A 29 -4.62 -3.48 2.49
N THR A 30 -3.43 -3.44 1.84
CA THR A 30 -3.15 -2.44 0.81
C THR A 30 -4.02 -2.62 -0.42
N PHE A 31 -4.42 -3.83 -0.77
CA PHE A 31 -5.43 -4.06 -1.82
C PHE A 31 -6.78 -3.45 -1.44
N VAL A 32 -7.14 -3.51 -0.16
CA VAL A 32 -8.37 -2.90 0.34
C VAL A 32 -8.28 -1.38 0.27
N PHE A 33 -7.19 -0.80 0.77
CA PHE A 33 -6.96 0.64 0.70
C PHE A 33 -6.89 1.17 -0.72
N ALA A 34 -6.35 0.41 -1.67
CA ALA A 34 -6.28 0.81 -3.06
C ALA A 34 -7.66 1.08 -3.65
N GLN A 35 -8.69 0.30 -3.27
CA GLN A 35 -10.06 0.55 -3.68
C GLN A 35 -10.70 1.68 -2.87
N ALA A 36 -10.63 1.60 -1.55
CA ALA A 36 -11.25 2.56 -0.64
C ALA A 36 -10.72 3.99 -0.83
N TYR A 37 -9.40 4.15 -0.95
CA TYR A 37 -8.78 5.47 -1.05
C TYR A 37 -8.92 6.10 -2.43
N ALA A 38 -9.03 5.31 -3.49
CA ALA A 38 -9.35 5.83 -4.81
C ALA A 38 -10.71 6.54 -4.83
N ASP A 39 -11.65 6.11 -4.02
CA ASP A 39 -12.96 6.74 -3.89
C ASP A 39 -12.94 7.87 -2.85
N LEU A 40 -12.41 7.64 -1.67
CA LEU A 40 -12.43 8.60 -0.55
C LEU A 40 -11.58 9.86 -0.83
N TYR A 41 -10.42 9.72 -1.49
CA TYR A 41 -9.49 10.82 -1.74
C TYR A 41 -9.55 11.40 -3.17
N ASN A 42 -10.60 11.11 -3.89
CA ASN A 42 -10.74 11.50 -5.30
C ASN A 42 -11.43 12.86 -5.49
N GLY A 43 -10.84 13.92 -4.99
CA GLY A 43 -11.29 15.27 -5.30
C GLY A 43 -11.87 16.03 -4.12
N GLY A 44 -12.57 17.12 -4.39
CA GLY A 44 -12.92 18.16 -3.42
C GLY A 44 -13.93 17.80 -2.31
N THR A 45 -14.31 16.54 -2.15
CA THR A 45 -15.28 16.08 -1.13
C THR A 45 -14.64 15.38 0.05
N THR A 46 -13.34 15.11 0.01
CA THR A 46 -12.60 14.32 1.03
C THR A 46 -12.85 14.80 2.47
N GLU A 47 -12.80 16.10 2.73
CA GLU A 47 -13.03 16.63 4.08
C GLU A 47 -14.45 16.35 4.57
N ALA A 48 -15.45 16.52 3.71
CA ALA A 48 -16.85 16.25 4.04
C ALA A 48 -17.09 14.75 4.27
N GLU A 49 -16.46 13.89 3.48
CA GLU A 49 -16.55 12.44 3.62
C GLU A 49 -15.89 11.96 4.92
N ILE A 50 -14.70 12.48 5.26
CA ILE A 50 -14.06 12.20 6.56
C ILE A 50 -14.93 12.71 7.72
N ALA A 51 -15.55 13.88 7.60
CA ALA A 51 -16.47 14.39 8.63
C ALA A 51 -17.69 13.49 8.80
N ALA A 52 -18.28 13.00 7.70
CA ALA A 52 -19.40 12.07 7.72
C ALA A 52 -19.03 10.71 8.36
N LEU A 53 -17.84 10.18 8.03
CA LEU A 53 -17.31 8.99 8.70
C LEU A 53 -17.12 9.21 10.20
N ASN A 54 -16.53 10.34 10.58
CA ASN A 54 -16.27 10.67 11.98
C ASN A 54 -17.54 10.94 12.81
N SER A 55 -18.64 11.35 12.17
CA SER A 55 -19.94 11.57 12.82
C SER A 55 -20.84 10.33 12.84
N GLY A 56 -20.48 9.28 12.08
CA GLY A 56 -21.32 8.10 11.87
C GLY A 56 -22.45 8.29 10.85
N GLU A 57 -22.41 9.39 10.09
CA GLU A 57 -23.34 9.65 8.98
C GLU A 57 -23.05 8.78 7.77
N ALA A 58 -21.77 8.49 7.52
CA ALA A 58 -21.29 7.49 6.57
C ALA A 58 -20.61 6.33 7.32
N LYS A 59 -20.58 5.16 6.72
CA LYS A 59 -19.98 3.97 7.30
C LYS A 59 -18.64 3.64 6.64
N TYR A 60 -17.69 3.22 7.45
CA TYR A 60 -16.42 2.70 6.91
C TYR A 60 -16.63 1.50 6.01
N SER A 61 -17.60 0.63 6.34
CA SER A 61 -17.96 -0.52 5.51
C SER A 61 -18.32 -0.16 4.06
N ASP A 62 -18.92 1.00 3.81
CA ASP A 62 -19.29 1.42 2.46
C ASP A 62 -18.05 1.66 1.59
N TYR A 63 -16.99 2.23 2.16
CA TYR A 63 -15.72 2.48 1.47
C TYR A 63 -14.83 1.23 1.37
N MET A 64 -14.85 0.38 2.41
CA MET A 64 -13.96 -0.78 2.48
C MET A 64 -14.49 -2.00 1.70
N ARG A 65 -15.80 -2.10 1.53
CA ARG A 65 -16.46 -3.24 0.87
C ARG A 65 -15.86 -3.61 -0.49
N PRO A 66 -15.65 -2.68 -1.45
CA PRO A 66 -15.09 -3.05 -2.76
C PRO A 66 -13.70 -3.69 -2.65
N GLY A 67 -12.88 -3.19 -1.71
CA GLY A 67 -11.55 -3.75 -1.47
C GLY A 67 -11.59 -5.15 -0.88
N PHE A 68 -12.49 -5.41 0.08
CA PHE A 68 -12.68 -6.76 0.63
C PHE A 68 -13.26 -7.74 -0.39
N GLN A 69 -14.17 -7.29 -1.26
CA GLN A 69 -14.68 -8.09 -2.37
C GLN A 69 -13.57 -8.46 -3.36
N PHE A 70 -12.71 -7.49 -3.68
CA PHE A 70 -11.56 -7.75 -4.54
C PHE A 70 -10.58 -8.75 -3.90
N LEU A 71 -10.26 -8.57 -2.61
CA LEU A 71 -9.40 -9.50 -1.89
C LEU A 71 -10.02 -10.90 -1.80
N GLN A 72 -11.33 -10.99 -1.57
CA GLN A 72 -12.05 -12.28 -1.59
C GLN A 72 -11.91 -12.95 -2.97
N THR A 73 -12.04 -12.18 -4.06
CA THR A 73 -11.84 -12.73 -5.42
C THR A 73 -10.43 -13.28 -5.59
N LEU A 74 -9.39 -12.59 -5.11
CA LEU A 74 -8.01 -13.09 -5.18
C LEU A 74 -7.82 -14.41 -4.42
N ILE A 75 -8.55 -14.60 -3.31
CA ILE A 75 -8.53 -15.84 -2.51
C ILE A 75 -9.31 -16.93 -3.23
N ASP A 76 -10.53 -16.66 -3.68
CA ASP A 76 -11.44 -17.65 -4.29
C ASP A 76 -10.88 -18.22 -5.61
N GLU A 77 -10.19 -17.38 -6.39
CA GLU A 77 -9.52 -17.78 -7.63
C GLU A 77 -8.16 -18.46 -7.38
N GLY A 78 -7.72 -18.56 -6.12
CA GLY A 78 -6.45 -19.18 -5.74
C GLY A 78 -5.22 -18.33 -6.04
N TYR A 79 -5.38 -17.05 -6.37
CA TYR A 79 -4.24 -16.14 -6.63
C TYR A 79 -3.47 -15.82 -5.35
N VAL A 80 -4.13 -15.90 -4.20
CA VAL A 80 -3.56 -15.78 -2.85
C VAL A 80 -3.84 -17.06 -2.07
N ASP A 81 -2.80 -17.66 -1.51
CA ASP A 81 -2.92 -18.74 -0.53
C ASP A 81 -3.25 -18.13 0.85
N ALA A 82 -4.52 -18.17 1.23
CA ALA A 82 -5.01 -17.56 2.46
C ALA A 82 -4.43 -18.21 3.72
N GLU A 83 -4.26 -19.54 3.73
CA GLU A 83 -3.70 -20.28 4.87
C GLU A 83 -2.23 -19.91 5.09
N LYS A 84 -1.45 -19.89 4.00
CA LYS A 84 -0.05 -19.47 4.02
C LYS A 84 0.08 -18.00 4.43
N ALA A 85 -0.74 -17.11 3.85
CA ALA A 85 -0.72 -15.69 4.17
C ALA A 85 -1.02 -15.42 5.65
N LEU A 86 -2.01 -16.11 6.22
CA LEU A 86 -2.43 -15.94 7.63
C LEU A 86 -1.31 -16.23 8.63
N VAL A 87 -0.42 -17.19 8.34
CA VAL A 87 0.68 -17.58 9.23
C VAL A 87 2.01 -16.94 8.86
N SER A 88 2.12 -16.29 7.70
CA SER A 88 3.36 -15.65 7.24
C SER A 88 3.58 -14.30 7.93
N GLU A 89 4.80 -14.11 8.41
CA GLU A 89 5.26 -12.87 9.05
C GLU A 89 6.10 -12.06 8.08
N ALA A 90 5.53 -11.05 7.45
CA ALA A 90 6.27 -10.08 6.64
C ALA A 90 7.14 -10.69 5.50
N ILE A 91 8.04 -9.90 4.96
CA ILE A 91 8.92 -10.17 3.82
C ILE A 91 9.68 -11.51 3.89
N GLU A 92 9.95 -12.01 5.08
CA GLU A 92 10.69 -13.27 5.28
C GLU A 92 9.94 -14.50 4.75
N GLY A 93 8.61 -14.43 4.64
CA GLY A 93 7.77 -15.55 4.16
C GLY A 93 7.70 -15.64 2.63
N GLU A 94 7.48 -14.54 1.93
CA GLU A 94 7.28 -14.50 0.47
C GLU A 94 8.52 -14.10 -0.32
N GLY A 95 9.45 -13.37 0.29
CA GLY A 95 10.67 -12.88 -0.36
C GLY A 95 11.52 -13.97 -0.99
N PRO A 96 11.85 -15.05 -0.31
CA PRO A 96 12.64 -16.16 -0.86
C PRO A 96 12.00 -16.81 -2.09
N ASP A 97 10.68 -16.97 -2.11
CA ASP A 97 9.98 -17.54 -3.25
C ASP A 97 9.95 -16.59 -4.45
N PHE A 98 9.83 -15.29 -4.22
CA PHE A 98 9.96 -14.25 -5.25
C PHE A 98 11.37 -14.25 -5.85
N LEU A 99 12.41 -14.21 -5.02
CA LEU A 99 13.79 -14.22 -5.47
C LEU A 99 14.17 -15.51 -6.23
N ALA A 100 13.51 -16.62 -5.91
CA ALA A 100 13.65 -17.88 -6.63
C ALA A 100 12.82 -17.96 -7.93
N GLY A 101 12.07 -16.91 -8.27
CA GLY A 101 11.21 -16.87 -9.45
C GLY A 101 9.97 -17.76 -9.36
N LYS A 102 9.59 -18.23 -8.16
CA LYS A 102 8.43 -19.09 -7.97
C LYS A 102 7.13 -18.31 -7.85
N THR A 103 7.20 -17.11 -7.26
CA THR A 103 6.07 -16.21 -7.06
C THR A 103 6.35 -14.91 -7.79
N PRO A 104 5.65 -14.62 -8.90
CA PRO A 104 5.97 -13.47 -9.75
C PRO A 104 5.54 -12.12 -9.18
N ILE A 105 4.61 -12.10 -8.24
CA ILE A 105 4.08 -10.89 -7.63
C ILE A 105 4.34 -10.93 -6.13
N VAL A 106 4.96 -9.88 -5.61
CA VAL A 106 5.16 -9.70 -4.17
C VAL A 106 4.83 -8.26 -3.79
N MET A 107 4.28 -8.09 -2.60
CA MET A 107 3.99 -6.76 -2.06
C MET A 107 5.19 -6.23 -1.29
N ALA A 108 5.53 -4.96 -1.54
CA ALA A 108 6.60 -4.28 -0.84
C ALA A 108 6.37 -2.76 -0.86
N TYR A 109 7.00 -2.03 0.04
CA TYR A 109 7.13 -0.59 -0.14
C TYR A 109 8.27 -0.29 -1.13
N TRP A 110 8.15 0.79 -1.87
CA TRP A 110 9.06 1.07 -3.01
C TRP A 110 10.54 1.15 -2.65
N GLY A 111 10.89 1.55 -1.41
CA GLY A 111 12.27 1.53 -0.94
C GLY A 111 12.89 0.14 -0.86
N ALA A 112 12.09 -0.89 -0.61
CA ALA A 112 12.57 -2.28 -0.56
C ALA A 112 13.02 -2.78 -1.94
N ALA A 113 12.41 -2.30 -3.02
CA ALA A 113 12.76 -2.69 -4.38
C ALA A 113 14.19 -2.31 -4.79
N ASN A 114 14.77 -1.32 -4.13
CA ASN A 114 16.15 -0.88 -4.34
C ASN A 114 17.12 -1.45 -3.32
N SER A 115 16.62 -2.12 -2.31
CA SER A 115 17.46 -2.76 -1.31
C SER A 115 18.15 -3.95 -1.96
N GLU A 116 19.49 -3.91 -2.02
CA GLU A 116 20.28 -5.07 -2.40
C GLU A 116 20.06 -6.26 -1.45
N THR A 117 19.46 -6.01 -0.30
CA THR A 117 19.22 -7.00 0.74
C THR A 117 17.87 -7.70 0.64
N ALA A 118 16.86 -7.10 0.00
CA ALA A 118 15.53 -7.69 -0.11
C ALA A 118 15.24 -8.20 -1.53
N TYR A 119 14.93 -7.29 -2.46
CA TYR A 119 14.49 -7.64 -3.80
C TYR A 119 15.41 -7.08 -4.91
N GLY A 120 16.59 -6.55 -4.55
CA GLY A 120 17.49 -5.87 -5.49
C GLY A 120 18.37 -6.78 -6.33
N LYS A 121 18.50 -8.06 -5.99
CA LYS A 121 19.36 -9.03 -6.70
C LYS A 121 18.52 -10.19 -7.21
N THR A 122 17.95 -10.01 -8.39
CA THR A 122 17.23 -11.06 -9.10
C THR A 122 17.93 -11.37 -10.41
N ASP A 123 17.83 -12.62 -10.86
CA ASP A 123 18.32 -13.04 -12.19
C ASP A 123 17.29 -12.72 -13.29
N PHE A 124 16.22 -12.01 -12.95
CA PHE A 124 15.14 -11.60 -13.83
C PHE A 124 14.86 -10.11 -13.70
N GLU A 125 14.22 -9.53 -14.71
CA GLU A 125 13.79 -8.14 -14.69
C GLU A 125 12.60 -7.98 -13.75
N MET A 126 12.72 -7.03 -12.81
CA MET A 126 11.71 -6.68 -11.82
C MET A 126 11.16 -5.29 -12.11
N GLN A 127 9.86 -5.12 -11.93
CA GLN A 127 9.19 -3.82 -12.02
C GLN A 127 8.38 -3.54 -10.76
N VAL A 128 8.44 -2.30 -10.29
CA VAL A 128 7.60 -1.80 -9.21
C VAL A 128 6.44 -1.03 -9.82
N VAL A 129 5.24 -1.46 -9.50
CA VAL A 129 3.99 -0.86 -9.97
C VAL A 129 3.11 -0.52 -8.77
N GLY A 130 2.12 0.36 -8.95
CA GLY A 130 1.13 0.65 -7.92
C GLY A 130 0.10 -0.46 -7.78
N PHE A 131 -0.56 -0.50 -6.62
CA PHE A 131 -1.70 -1.39 -6.44
C PHE A 131 -2.85 -1.02 -7.40
N PRO A 132 -3.59 -2.01 -7.92
CA PRO A 132 -4.73 -1.76 -8.79
C PRO A 132 -5.85 -1.04 -8.04
N SER A 133 -6.50 -0.09 -8.69
CA SER A 133 -7.67 0.58 -8.13
C SER A 133 -8.77 0.74 -9.19
N SER A 134 -10.01 0.83 -8.74
CA SER A 134 -11.20 0.99 -9.59
C SER A 134 -11.13 2.18 -10.55
N ARG A 135 -10.34 3.20 -10.20
CA ARG A 135 -10.16 4.42 -11.01
C ARG A 135 -8.85 4.42 -11.81
N GLY A 136 -8.08 3.34 -11.79
CA GLY A 136 -6.76 3.29 -12.42
C GLY A 136 -5.73 4.25 -11.82
N GLN A 137 -6.08 4.93 -10.72
CA GLN A 137 -5.19 5.80 -9.97
C GLN A 137 -4.51 5.01 -8.87
N MET A 138 -3.21 5.09 -8.82
CA MET A 138 -2.39 4.42 -7.82
C MET A 138 -2.56 5.09 -6.46
N PRO A 139 -2.90 4.35 -5.39
CA PRO A 139 -2.85 4.92 -4.04
C PRO A 139 -1.40 5.10 -3.58
N VAL A 140 -1.09 6.28 -3.10
CA VAL A 140 0.17 6.58 -2.41
C VAL A 140 -0.15 6.85 -0.96
N ILE A 141 0.31 5.95 -0.09
CA ILE A 141 0.05 6.01 1.35
C ILE A 141 1.36 6.38 2.05
N PRO A 142 1.47 7.58 2.63
CA PRO A 142 2.63 7.94 3.45
C PRO A 142 2.65 7.08 4.71
N ILE A 143 3.71 6.30 4.90
CA ILE A 143 3.86 5.39 6.04
C ILE A 143 4.84 5.90 7.10
N THR A 144 5.69 6.87 6.75
CA THR A 144 6.66 7.45 7.66
C THR A 144 6.67 8.96 7.56
N GLY A 145 7.00 9.60 8.67
CA GLY A 145 7.13 11.04 8.74
C GLY A 145 7.97 11.45 9.95
N TRP A 146 8.42 12.68 9.96
CA TRP A 146 9.10 13.28 11.10
C TRP A 146 8.11 14.11 11.89
N GLY A 147 8.20 14.03 13.21
CA GLY A 147 7.37 14.82 14.13
C GLY A 147 8.18 15.34 15.31
N VAL A 148 7.75 16.46 15.86
CA VAL A 148 8.32 17.02 17.08
C VAL A 148 7.27 16.92 18.18
N GLY A 149 7.70 16.46 19.36
CA GLY A 149 6.83 16.44 20.53
C GLY A 149 6.39 17.85 20.92
N ALA A 150 5.10 18.07 21.12
CA ALA A 150 4.55 19.40 21.47
C ALA A 150 5.13 19.99 22.76
N ASN A 151 5.63 19.14 23.66
CA ASN A 151 6.24 19.52 24.95
C ASN A 151 7.75 19.28 24.97
N ALA A 152 8.43 19.34 23.81
CA ALA A 152 9.88 19.21 23.75
C ALA A 152 10.55 20.40 24.45
N ASP A 153 11.53 20.14 25.33
CA ASP A 153 12.25 21.18 26.06
C ASP A 153 13.01 22.15 25.15
N HIS A 154 13.40 21.67 23.95
CA HIS A 154 14.12 22.41 22.92
C HIS A 154 13.32 22.42 21.62
N LEU A 155 12.08 22.92 21.65
CA LEU A 155 11.17 22.90 20.52
C LEU A 155 11.73 23.63 19.29
N GLU A 156 12.33 24.80 19.48
CA GLU A 156 12.89 25.60 18.37
C GLU A 156 14.05 24.89 17.69
N ASP A 157 14.96 24.30 18.45
CA ASP A 157 16.09 23.54 17.92
C ASP A 157 15.61 22.29 17.17
N ALA A 158 14.59 21.59 17.70
CA ALA A 158 13.99 20.45 17.05
C ALA A 158 13.32 20.80 15.72
N LEU A 159 12.63 21.95 15.66
CA LEU A 159 12.03 22.46 14.41
C LEU A 159 13.11 22.86 13.40
N GLU A 160 14.24 23.41 13.84
CA GLU A 160 15.36 23.70 12.94
C GLU A 160 15.93 22.41 12.34
N VAL A 161 16.11 21.37 13.14
CA VAL A 161 16.53 20.03 12.64
C VAL A 161 15.55 19.50 11.61
N ILE A 162 14.23 19.55 11.88
CA ILE A 162 13.22 19.13 10.91
C ILE A 162 13.34 19.93 9.61
N ASN A 163 13.48 21.23 9.68
CA ASN A 163 13.64 22.08 8.50
C ASN A 163 14.88 21.72 7.66
N VAL A 164 15.98 21.37 8.32
CA VAL A 164 17.20 20.92 7.62
C VAL A 164 17.00 19.59 6.94
N ILE A 165 16.49 18.56 7.65
CA ILE A 165 16.35 17.21 7.10
C ILE A 165 15.22 17.10 6.06
N THR A 166 14.28 18.04 6.04
CA THR A 166 13.21 18.12 5.04
C THR A 166 13.48 19.15 3.93
N SER A 167 14.66 19.79 3.95
CA SER A 167 15.07 20.68 2.85
C SER A 167 15.23 19.91 1.54
N ASP A 168 15.06 20.57 0.41
CA ASP A 168 15.25 19.96 -0.91
C ASP A 168 16.66 19.36 -1.06
N GLU A 169 17.69 20.00 -0.50
CA GLU A 169 19.07 19.51 -0.52
C GLU A 169 19.22 18.19 0.26
N ALA A 170 18.67 18.10 1.47
CA ALA A 170 18.72 16.88 2.27
C ALA A 170 17.88 15.76 1.64
N LEU A 171 16.70 16.08 1.11
CA LEU A 171 15.85 15.13 0.41
C LEU A 171 16.48 14.65 -0.90
N GLN A 172 17.20 15.50 -1.63
CA GLN A 172 17.99 15.10 -2.80
C GLN A 172 19.04 14.06 -2.41
N LEU A 173 19.87 14.39 -1.40
CA LEU A 173 20.91 13.48 -0.90
C LEU A 173 20.34 12.14 -0.42
N TYR A 174 19.24 12.19 0.35
CA TYR A 174 18.56 10.99 0.84
C TYR A 174 18.05 10.13 -0.31
N SER A 175 17.36 10.75 -1.28
CA SER A 175 16.74 10.04 -2.39
C SER A 175 17.77 9.43 -3.34
N GLU A 176 18.88 10.13 -3.61
CA GLU A 176 19.99 9.61 -4.41
C GLU A 176 20.71 8.46 -3.71
N THR A 177 20.99 8.61 -2.42
CA THR A 177 21.70 7.59 -1.62
C THR A 177 20.88 6.31 -1.52
N ASN A 178 19.57 6.43 -1.27
CA ASN A 178 18.67 5.29 -1.10
C ASN A 178 18.00 4.86 -2.40
N ARG A 179 18.21 5.60 -3.50
CA ARG A 179 17.61 5.34 -4.81
C ARG A 179 16.07 5.24 -4.75
N VAL A 180 15.45 6.16 -4.01
CA VAL A 180 14.01 6.21 -3.81
C VAL A 180 13.42 7.47 -4.44
N ILE A 181 12.11 7.44 -4.70
CA ILE A 181 11.37 8.60 -5.18
C ILE A 181 11.29 9.64 -4.06
N SER A 182 11.61 10.90 -4.36
CA SER A 182 11.54 11.98 -3.38
C SER A 182 10.09 12.38 -3.06
N PRO A 183 9.76 12.70 -1.81
CA PRO A 183 8.49 13.31 -1.45
C PRO A 183 8.38 14.78 -1.88
N SER A 184 9.51 15.44 -2.21
CA SER A 184 9.52 16.82 -2.70
C SER A 184 9.36 16.87 -4.21
N LYS A 185 8.47 17.74 -4.70
CA LYS A 185 8.28 18.03 -6.13
C LYS A 185 9.48 18.72 -6.77
N ASN A 186 10.30 19.39 -5.96
CA ASN A 186 11.47 20.13 -6.42
C ASN A 186 12.69 19.20 -6.64
N VAL A 187 12.68 18.04 -6.02
CA VAL A 187 13.78 17.08 -6.07
C VAL A 187 13.56 16.08 -7.21
N LYS A 188 14.52 16.02 -8.12
CA LYS A 188 14.52 15.08 -9.24
C LYS A 188 15.66 14.08 -9.07
N VAL A 189 15.32 12.83 -8.98
CA VAL A 189 16.27 11.72 -8.84
C VAL A 189 16.15 10.81 -10.04
N ASP A 190 17.28 10.38 -10.58
CA ASP A 190 17.28 9.36 -11.63
C ASP A 190 16.89 8.00 -11.01
N CYS A 191 15.66 7.60 -11.30
CA CYS A 191 15.11 6.36 -10.77
C CYS A 191 15.81 5.15 -11.39
N VAL A 192 16.06 4.15 -10.55
CA VAL A 192 16.49 2.84 -11.04
C VAL A 192 15.44 2.26 -12.00
N PRO A 193 15.85 1.45 -12.99
CA PRO A 193 14.94 0.94 -14.02
C PRO A 193 13.66 0.29 -13.45
N SER A 194 13.77 -0.46 -12.37
CA SER A 194 12.63 -1.12 -11.71
C SER A 194 11.58 -0.17 -11.16
N LEU A 195 11.95 1.05 -10.76
CA LEU A 195 11.03 2.07 -10.23
C LEU A 195 10.44 2.99 -11.31
N ARG A 196 10.93 2.94 -12.54
CA ARG A 196 10.44 3.84 -13.61
C ARG A 196 8.93 3.75 -13.85
N PRO A 197 8.30 2.56 -13.88
CA PRO A 197 6.85 2.48 -14.08
C PRO A 197 6.07 3.23 -12.99
N LEU A 198 6.50 3.10 -11.73
CA LEU A 198 5.90 3.80 -10.60
C LEU A 198 6.13 5.31 -10.67
N ASN A 199 7.37 5.74 -10.94
CA ASN A 199 7.74 7.16 -11.02
C ASN A 199 6.98 7.87 -12.16
N ASN A 200 6.85 7.24 -13.32
CA ASN A 200 6.11 7.80 -14.44
C ASN A 200 4.65 8.08 -14.07
N ARG A 201 3.99 7.17 -13.34
CA ARG A 201 2.61 7.39 -12.86
C ARG A 201 2.51 8.57 -11.91
N ILE A 202 3.51 8.76 -11.03
CA ILE A 202 3.58 9.92 -10.15
C ILE A 202 3.76 11.21 -10.95
N GLU A 203 4.67 11.24 -11.92
CA GLU A 203 4.91 12.40 -12.78
C GLU A 203 3.69 12.77 -13.64
N GLU A 204 2.95 11.79 -14.11
CA GLU A 204 1.70 11.95 -14.86
C GLU A 204 0.53 12.38 -13.96
N GLY A 205 0.68 12.38 -12.64
CA GLY A 205 -0.39 12.68 -11.70
C GLY A 205 -1.46 11.60 -11.59
N VAL A 206 -1.15 10.36 -12.00
CA VAL A 206 -2.07 9.22 -11.97
C VAL A 206 -2.00 8.52 -10.62
N TYR A 207 -2.21 9.27 -9.55
CA TYR A 207 -2.23 8.77 -8.19
C TYR A 207 -3.20 9.56 -7.31
N VAL A 208 -3.55 8.98 -6.17
CA VAL A 208 -4.23 9.65 -5.07
C VAL A 208 -3.38 9.55 -3.81
N LEU A 209 -3.31 10.64 -3.05
CA LEU A 209 -2.68 10.62 -1.72
C LEU A 209 -3.73 10.20 -0.71
N GLY A 210 -3.50 9.09 -0.03
CA GLY A 210 -4.33 8.60 1.05
C GLY A 210 -3.61 8.73 2.39
N SER A 211 -4.33 9.11 3.43
CA SER A 211 -3.78 9.13 4.78
C SER A 211 -4.89 8.93 5.81
N ASN A 212 -4.53 8.53 7.03
CA ASN A 212 -5.46 8.45 8.15
C ASN A 212 -5.71 9.82 8.80
N ALA A 213 -5.18 10.90 8.21
CA ALA A 213 -5.29 12.24 8.77
C ALA A 213 -6.76 12.66 8.91
N GLY A 214 -7.13 13.08 10.09
CA GLY A 214 -8.49 13.49 10.42
C GLY A 214 -9.48 12.37 10.71
N MET A 215 -9.14 11.11 10.49
CA MET A 215 -10.01 9.98 10.84
C MET A 215 -9.91 9.64 12.33
N LYS A 216 -11.08 9.47 13.01
CA LYS A 216 -11.13 9.08 14.41
C LYS A 216 -10.78 7.60 14.62
N VAL A 217 -11.14 6.76 13.67
CA VAL A 217 -10.85 5.33 13.72
C VAL A 217 -9.49 5.09 13.06
N GLU A 218 -8.59 4.46 13.77
CA GLU A 218 -7.31 4.05 13.22
C GLU A 218 -7.53 3.01 12.11
N GLN A 219 -6.97 3.28 10.92
CA GLN A 219 -7.32 2.51 9.73
C GLN A 219 -6.42 1.29 9.55
N TRP A 220 -5.10 1.46 9.64
CA TRP A 220 -4.17 0.41 9.25
C TRP A 220 -4.30 -0.85 10.11
N GLY A 221 -4.14 -0.73 11.42
CA GLY A 221 -4.20 -1.87 12.35
C GLY A 221 -5.57 -2.55 12.36
N ASN A 222 -6.66 -1.76 12.27
CA ASN A 222 -8.01 -2.31 12.18
C ASN A 222 -8.23 -3.07 10.86
N THR A 223 -7.79 -2.52 9.74
CA THR A 223 -7.91 -3.20 8.43
C THR A 223 -7.08 -4.47 8.40
N CYS A 224 -5.82 -4.45 8.88
CA CYS A 224 -5.01 -5.65 9.02
C CYS A 224 -5.68 -6.74 9.87
N ARG A 225 -6.33 -6.34 10.98
CA ARG A 225 -7.07 -7.27 11.83
C ARG A 225 -8.25 -7.89 11.09
N ILE A 226 -9.04 -7.07 10.40
CA ILE A 226 -10.24 -7.54 9.68
C ILE A 226 -9.85 -8.37 8.43
N VAL A 227 -8.76 -8.03 7.74
CA VAL A 227 -8.20 -8.86 6.66
C VAL A 227 -7.84 -10.26 7.19
N ARG A 228 -7.27 -10.36 8.40
CA ARG A 228 -7.02 -11.69 9.01
C ARG A 228 -8.30 -12.45 9.32
N GLU A 229 -9.41 -11.77 9.64
CA GLU A 229 -10.72 -12.43 9.78
C GLU A 229 -11.15 -13.05 8.43
N LEU A 230 -10.98 -12.31 7.31
CA LEU A 230 -11.26 -12.80 5.96
C LEU A 230 -10.39 -14.01 5.60
N LEU A 231 -9.07 -13.90 5.82
CA LEU A 231 -8.12 -15.01 5.60
C LEU A 231 -8.46 -16.25 6.44
N GLY A 232 -9.02 -16.05 7.63
CA GLY A 232 -9.51 -17.10 8.52
C GLY A 232 -10.89 -17.67 8.16
N GLY A 233 -11.49 -17.24 7.03
CA GLY A 233 -12.75 -17.76 6.51
C GLY A 233 -14.00 -16.94 6.88
N ALA A 234 -13.84 -15.74 7.44
CA ALA A 234 -14.97 -14.83 7.60
C ALA A 234 -15.46 -14.36 6.21
N THR A 235 -16.76 -14.12 6.10
CA THR A 235 -17.33 -13.53 4.89
C THR A 235 -17.06 -12.02 4.81
N VAL A 236 -17.16 -11.45 3.60
CA VAL A 236 -17.07 -9.99 3.41
C VAL A 236 -18.08 -9.27 4.30
N GLU A 237 -19.30 -9.78 4.42
CA GLU A 237 -20.33 -9.16 5.29
C GLU A 237 -19.91 -9.14 6.75
N GLN A 238 -19.34 -10.22 7.27
CA GLN A 238 -18.82 -10.26 8.65
C GLN A 238 -17.66 -9.27 8.85
N CYS A 239 -16.81 -9.12 7.84
CA CYS A 239 -15.76 -8.10 7.85
C CYS A 239 -16.34 -6.68 7.88
N MET A 240 -17.40 -6.42 7.10
CA MET A 240 -18.08 -5.12 7.11
C MET A 240 -18.74 -4.82 8.45
N GLU A 241 -19.38 -5.81 9.08
CA GLU A 241 -19.90 -5.69 10.44
C GLU A 241 -18.80 -5.37 11.46
N SER A 242 -17.58 -5.93 11.26
CA SER A 242 -16.43 -5.62 12.09
C SER A 242 -15.96 -4.17 11.94
N PHE A 243 -16.03 -3.57 10.76
CA PHE A 243 -15.79 -2.14 10.56
C PHE A 243 -16.88 -1.28 11.20
N ASP A 244 -18.16 -1.62 11.01
CA ASP A 244 -19.28 -0.86 11.56
C ASP A 244 -19.25 -0.81 13.09
N ARG A 245 -18.69 -1.81 13.76
CA ARG A 245 -18.49 -1.83 15.21
C ARG A 245 -17.37 -0.90 15.72
N LEU A 246 -16.53 -0.36 14.83
CA LEU A 246 -15.47 0.58 15.20
C LEU A 246 -15.95 2.04 15.30
N GLN A 247 -17.11 2.35 14.72
CA GLN A 247 -17.75 3.68 14.78
C GLN A 247 -18.65 3.80 16.00
#